data_8b17d227d2e4a6c546c66f5657fc5dc6
#
_entry.id   8b17d227d2e4a6c546c66f5657fc5dc6
#
_cell.length_a   1.000
_cell.length_b   1.000
_cell.length_c   1.000
_cell.angle_alpha   90.00
_cell.angle_beta   90.00
_cell.angle_gamma   90.00
#
_symmetry.space_group_name_H-M   'P 1'
#
loop_
_entity.id
_entity.type
_entity.pdbx_description
1 polymer ?
#
loop_
_entity_poly.entity_id
_entity_poly.type
_entity_poly.pdbx_seq_one_letter_code
_entity_poly.pdbx_strand_id
1 'polypeptide(L)'
;MYKVEDIKTVHLEVTQRCNAACPMCDRNENGGAVNQHIRGNLKELSLEDCKRIFPPEFIGQLNTMYMCGNLGDPIVAEDTLEIFRYFREHNPKMWLSMNTNAGARTTEWWQELASIFGRMGAVIFSVDGLENTNHLYRQGVVWEHVA
;
A
#
# COMPACT_ATOMS: atom_id res chain seq x y z
N MET A 1 -27.58 -9.60 10.07
CA MET A 1 -26.19 -10.15 10.15
C MET A 1 -25.58 -9.98 8.77
N TYR A 2 -24.39 -9.36 8.66
CA TYR A 2 -23.69 -9.22 7.37
C TYR A 2 -23.27 -10.59 6.84
N LYS A 3 -23.37 -10.77 5.54
CA LYS A 3 -22.93 -11.97 4.82
C LYS A 3 -21.68 -11.68 4.01
N VAL A 4 -20.99 -12.70 3.54
CA VAL A 4 -19.79 -12.54 2.70
C VAL A 4 -20.11 -11.78 1.41
N GLU A 5 -21.29 -12.00 0.84
CA GLU A 5 -21.77 -11.33 -0.38
C GLU A 5 -21.97 -9.82 -0.20
N ASP A 6 -22.12 -9.35 1.04
CA ASP A 6 -22.31 -7.93 1.37
C ASP A 6 -20.98 -7.15 1.37
N ILE A 7 -19.85 -7.86 1.39
CA ILE A 7 -18.51 -7.23 1.36
C ILE A 7 -18.23 -6.70 -0.04
N LYS A 8 -18.07 -5.40 -0.17
CA LYS A 8 -17.79 -4.69 -1.44
C LYS A 8 -16.47 -3.94 -1.46
N THR A 9 -15.82 -3.83 -0.32
CA THR A 9 -14.53 -3.12 -0.18
C THR A 9 -13.55 -3.95 0.62
N VAL A 10 -12.32 -4.02 0.15
CA VAL A 10 -11.19 -4.59 0.88
C VAL A 10 -10.16 -3.49 1.14
N HIS A 11 -9.79 -3.32 2.40
CA HIS A 11 -8.59 -2.61 2.82
C HIS A 11 -7.50 -3.65 3.07
N LEU A 12 -6.41 -3.56 2.33
CA LEU A 12 -5.30 -4.51 2.41
C LEU A 12 -4.04 -3.82 2.94
N GLU A 13 -3.55 -4.27 4.08
CA GLU A 13 -2.24 -3.91 4.62
C GLU A 13 -1.23 -5.00 4.24
N VAL A 14 -0.55 -4.81 3.11
CA VAL A 14 0.33 -5.86 2.55
C VAL A 14 1.63 -6.04 3.33
N THR A 15 2.08 -5.03 4.06
CA THR A 15 3.35 -5.09 4.78
C THR A 15 3.36 -4.22 6.04
N GLN A 16 4.15 -4.62 7.03
CA GLN A 16 4.49 -3.81 8.20
C GLN A 16 5.82 -3.07 8.03
N ARG A 17 6.43 -3.16 6.84
CA ARG A 17 7.66 -2.41 6.50
C ARG A 17 7.30 -1.05 5.92
N CYS A 18 8.12 -0.05 6.23
CA CYS A 18 8.04 1.29 5.66
C CYS A 18 9.44 1.87 5.56
N ASN A 19 9.71 2.65 4.54
CA ASN A 19 10.96 3.40 4.38
C ASN A 19 10.98 4.73 5.14
N ALA A 20 9.83 5.16 5.70
CA ALA A 20 9.71 6.37 6.50
C ALA A 20 9.61 6.07 8.00
N ALA A 21 10.02 7.05 8.83
CA ALA A 21 9.95 7.03 10.28
C ALA A 21 9.20 8.26 10.82
N CYS A 22 7.97 8.48 10.33
CA CYS A 22 7.16 9.64 10.70
C CYS A 22 6.90 9.71 12.20
N PRO A 23 7.08 10.88 12.87
CA PRO A 23 7.01 10.99 14.33
C PRO A 23 5.67 10.60 14.97
N MET A 24 4.57 10.81 14.27
CA MET A 24 3.21 10.51 14.75
C MET A 24 2.65 9.20 14.19
N CYS A 25 3.48 8.37 13.57
CA CYS A 25 3.04 7.07 13.07
C CYS A 25 3.14 6.01 14.17
N ASP A 26 2.05 5.28 14.41
CA ASP A 26 1.99 4.20 15.41
C ASP A 26 3.02 3.08 15.17
N ARG A 27 3.55 2.99 13.95
CA ARG A 27 4.65 2.09 13.61
C ARG A 27 5.93 2.42 14.35
N ASN A 28 6.17 3.68 14.67
CA ASN A 28 7.44 4.18 15.20
C ASN A 28 7.26 4.80 16.59
N GLU A 29 8.28 4.66 17.41
CA GLU A 29 8.34 5.34 18.71
C GLU A 29 8.88 6.76 18.51
N ASN A 30 7.99 7.75 18.38
CA ASN A 30 8.32 9.18 18.18
C ASN A 30 9.28 9.46 17.00
N GLY A 31 9.08 8.81 15.87
CA GLY A 31 9.94 8.95 14.68
C GLY A 31 11.28 8.22 14.78
N GLY A 32 11.47 7.43 15.85
CA GLY A 32 12.68 6.65 16.10
C GLY A 32 12.55 5.19 15.70
N ALA A 33 12.86 4.31 16.63
CA ALA A 33 12.84 2.87 16.41
C ALA A 33 11.41 2.36 16.11
N VAL A 34 11.35 1.24 15.40
CA VAL A 34 10.09 0.52 15.18
C VAL A 34 9.49 0.09 16.52
N ASN A 35 8.20 0.31 16.68
CA ASN A 35 7.44 -0.04 17.88
C ASN A 35 7.72 -1.49 18.33
N GLN A 36 7.95 -1.67 19.63
CA GLN A 36 8.32 -2.96 20.22
C GLN A 36 7.33 -4.09 19.92
N HIS A 37 6.04 -3.78 19.72
CA HIS A 37 5.00 -4.77 19.45
C HIS A 37 5.10 -5.41 18.04
N ILE A 38 5.79 -4.76 17.12
CA ILE A 38 6.01 -5.26 15.74
C ILE A 38 7.50 -5.50 15.44
N ARG A 39 8.40 -5.00 16.29
CA ARG A 39 9.87 -5.13 16.11
C ARG A 39 10.29 -6.60 16.06
N GLY A 40 11.11 -6.95 15.07
CA GLY A 40 11.71 -8.29 14.95
C GLY A 40 10.81 -9.34 14.30
N ASN A 41 9.55 -9.02 13.97
CA ASN A 41 8.64 -9.94 13.29
C ASN A 41 7.71 -9.19 12.36
N LEU A 42 8.27 -8.35 11.48
CA LEU A 42 7.50 -7.62 10.49
C LEU A 42 6.87 -8.59 9.49
N LYS A 43 5.55 -8.51 9.37
CA LYS A 43 4.76 -9.34 8.47
C LYS A 43 4.63 -8.72 7.10
N GLU A 44 4.55 -9.56 6.09
CA GLU A 44 4.25 -9.19 4.72
C GLU A 44 3.40 -10.29 4.08
N LEU A 45 2.42 -9.89 3.28
CA LEU A 45 1.59 -10.79 2.50
C LEU A 45 2.22 -10.98 1.13
N SER A 46 2.43 -12.21 0.74
CA SER A 46 2.81 -12.57 -0.62
C SER A 46 1.60 -12.63 -1.55
N LEU A 47 1.84 -12.67 -2.86
CA LEU A 47 0.80 -12.96 -3.85
C LEU A 47 0.08 -14.29 -3.55
N GLU A 48 0.81 -15.32 -3.14
CA GLU A 48 0.24 -16.63 -2.81
C GLU A 48 -0.67 -16.56 -1.56
N ASP A 49 -0.32 -15.75 -0.56
CA ASP A 49 -1.21 -15.48 0.56
C ASP A 49 -2.50 -14.81 0.09
N CYS A 50 -2.38 -13.80 -0.79
CA CYS A 50 -3.55 -13.10 -1.33
C CYS A 50 -4.44 -14.02 -2.18
N LYS A 51 -3.89 -14.90 -3.00
CA LYS A 51 -4.66 -15.90 -3.75
C LYS A 51 -5.44 -16.85 -2.85
N ARG A 52 -4.83 -17.25 -1.72
CA ARG A 52 -5.47 -18.12 -0.73
C ARG A 52 -6.60 -17.41 0.01
N ILE A 53 -6.42 -16.11 0.35
CA ILE A 53 -7.38 -15.33 1.12
C ILE A 53 -8.53 -14.82 0.23
N PHE A 54 -8.23 -14.41 -0.99
CA PHE A 54 -9.15 -13.77 -1.92
C PHE A 54 -9.31 -14.60 -3.20
N PRO A 55 -10.17 -15.63 -3.20
CA PRO A 55 -10.42 -16.40 -4.42
C PRO A 55 -11.13 -15.55 -5.49
N PRO A 56 -11.03 -15.91 -6.79
CA PRO A 56 -11.60 -15.15 -7.90
C PRO A 56 -13.06 -14.75 -7.73
N GLU A 57 -13.88 -15.63 -7.19
CA GLU A 57 -15.31 -15.41 -6.96
C GLU A 57 -15.55 -14.28 -5.96
N PHE A 58 -14.73 -14.22 -4.91
CA PHE A 58 -14.78 -13.14 -3.92
C PHE A 58 -14.32 -11.81 -4.53
N ILE A 59 -13.24 -11.81 -5.31
CA ILE A 59 -12.74 -10.61 -6.00
C ILE A 59 -13.80 -10.07 -6.97
N GLY A 60 -14.52 -10.96 -7.68
CA GLY A 60 -15.54 -10.59 -8.65
C GLY A 60 -16.71 -9.79 -8.06
N GLN A 61 -16.98 -9.93 -6.76
CA GLN A 61 -18.07 -9.18 -6.10
C GLN A 61 -17.67 -7.79 -5.57
N LEU A 62 -16.35 -7.49 -5.48
CA LEU A 62 -15.86 -6.26 -4.90
C LEU A 62 -16.05 -5.06 -5.83
N ASN A 63 -16.29 -3.90 -5.24
CA ASN A 63 -16.28 -2.62 -5.92
C ASN A 63 -14.94 -1.91 -5.80
N THR A 64 -14.26 -2.10 -4.67
CA THR A 64 -13.02 -1.38 -4.33
C THR A 64 -12.04 -2.27 -3.59
N MET A 65 -10.78 -2.19 -3.96
CA MET A 65 -9.67 -2.65 -3.14
C MET A 65 -8.63 -1.54 -3.03
N TYR A 66 -8.16 -1.28 -1.81
CA TYR A 66 -7.10 -0.31 -1.62
C TYR A 66 -6.03 -0.81 -0.66
N MET A 67 -4.80 -0.42 -0.95
CA MET A 67 -3.66 -0.65 -0.06
C MET A 67 -3.34 0.63 0.70
N CYS A 68 -3.40 0.54 2.01
CA CYS A 68 -3.01 1.62 2.91
C CYS A 68 -2.47 0.98 4.18
N GLY A 69 -1.24 1.30 4.55
CA GLY A 69 -0.65 0.74 5.75
C GLY A 69 -0.82 1.66 6.96
N ASN A 70 -1.40 1.17 8.04
CA ASN A 70 -1.26 1.80 9.35
C ASN A 70 0.14 1.55 9.92
N LEU A 71 0.72 0.40 9.59
CA LEU A 71 2.02 -0.04 10.11
C LEU A 71 3.11 -0.14 9.04
N GLY A 72 2.76 0.04 7.76
CA GLY A 72 3.70 -0.08 6.65
C GLY A 72 3.34 0.83 5.48
N ASP A 73 4.13 0.73 4.41
CA ASP A 73 3.82 1.40 3.15
C ASP A 73 3.87 0.37 2.02
N PRO A 74 2.80 0.23 1.22
CA PRO A 74 2.73 -0.78 0.17
C PRO A 74 3.83 -0.66 -0.90
N ILE A 75 4.45 0.51 -1.08
CA ILE A 75 5.56 0.64 -2.04
C ILE A 75 6.81 -0.17 -1.67
N VAL A 76 6.98 -0.57 -0.42
CA VAL A 76 8.13 -1.38 0.00
C VAL A 76 7.85 -2.88 0.01
N ALA A 77 6.59 -3.30 -0.12
CA ALA A 77 6.25 -4.71 -0.22
C ALA A 77 6.71 -5.30 -1.56
N GLU A 78 7.15 -6.55 -1.53
CA GLU A 78 7.71 -7.21 -2.70
C GLU A 78 6.67 -7.39 -3.81
N ASP A 79 5.50 -7.93 -3.46
CA ASP A 79 4.46 -8.37 -4.40
C ASP A 79 3.36 -7.33 -4.66
N THR A 80 3.58 -6.04 -4.39
CA THR A 80 2.54 -5.02 -4.54
C THR A 80 1.93 -4.98 -5.94
N LEU A 81 2.76 -4.97 -7.00
CA LEU A 81 2.28 -4.94 -8.39
C LEU A 81 1.53 -6.22 -8.76
N GLU A 82 2.07 -7.37 -8.39
CA GLU A 82 1.50 -8.68 -8.67
C GLU A 82 0.15 -8.86 -7.99
N ILE A 83 0.00 -8.37 -6.75
CA ILE A 83 -1.27 -8.40 -6.04
C ILE A 83 -2.29 -7.49 -6.73
N PHE A 84 -1.94 -6.24 -7.10
CA PHE A 84 -2.83 -5.36 -7.84
C PHE A 84 -3.23 -5.96 -9.20
N ARG A 85 -2.28 -6.59 -9.91
CA ARG A 85 -2.54 -7.27 -11.18
C ARG A 85 -3.52 -8.42 -10.98
N TYR A 86 -3.33 -9.26 -9.97
CA TYR A 86 -4.22 -10.36 -9.62
C TYR A 86 -5.66 -9.86 -9.39
N PHE A 87 -5.85 -8.79 -8.62
CA PHE A 87 -7.18 -8.21 -8.41
C PHE A 87 -7.78 -7.65 -9.71
N ARG A 88 -6.99 -6.95 -10.52
CA ARG A 88 -7.42 -6.39 -11.81
C ARG A 88 -7.85 -7.47 -12.82
N GLU A 89 -7.11 -8.56 -12.89
CA GLU A 89 -7.42 -9.69 -13.79
C GLU A 89 -8.76 -10.35 -13.44
N HIS A 90 -9.07 -10.47 -12.16
CA HIS A 90 -10.32 -11.12 -11.72
C HIS A 90 -11.50 -10.15 -11.60
N ASN A 91 -11.26 -8.83 -11.59
CA ASN A 91 -12.32 -7.83 -11.65
C ASN A 91 -11.84 -6.55 -12.36
N PRO A 92 -11.98 -6.50 -13.70
CA PRO A 92 -11.53 -5.35 -14.51
C PRO A 92 -12.23 -4.02 -14.17
N LYS A 93 -13.40 -4.05 -13.54
CA LYS A 93 -14.19 -2.87 -13.18
C LYS A 93 -13.94 -2.35 -11.77
N MET A 94 -13.17 -3.09 -10.98
CA MET A 94 -12.88 -2.71 -9.59
C MET A 94 -12.08 -1.41 -9.53
N TRP A 95 -12.42 -0.54 -8.60
CA TRP A 95 -11.59 0.61 -8.26
C TRP A 95 -10.40 0.14 -7.41
N LEU A 96 -9.19 0.37 -7.90
CA LEU A 96 -7.95 0.08 -7.18
C LEU A 96 -7.32 1.38 -6.69
N SER A 97 -6.82 1.41 -5.46
CA SER A 97 -6.08 2.57 -4.98
C SER A 97 -4.98 2.21 -3.98
N MET A 98 -4.06 3.14 -3.82
CA MET A 98 -2.93 3.00 -2.91
C MET A 98 -2.61 4.34 -2.25
N ASN A 99 -2.37 4.30 -0.93
CA ASN A 99 -1.80 5.42 -0.19
C ASN A 99 -0.32 5.13 0.07
N THR A 100 0.53 6.11 -0.18
CA THR A 100 1.99 5.93 -0.03
C THR A 100 2.70 7.25 0.25
N ASN A 101 3.86 7.18 0.89
CA ASN A 101 4.75 8.32 1.05
C ASN A 101 5.55 8.67 -0.22
N ALA A 102 5.42 7.87 -1.30
CA ALA A 102 6.09 8.01 -2.59
C ALA A 102 7.64 7.92 -2.57
N GLY A 103 8.26 7.72 -1.43
CA GLY A 103 9.72 7.80 -1.25
C GLY A 103 10.50 6.55 -1.69
N ALA A 104 10.00 5.77 -2.62
CA ALA A 104 10.67 4.58 -3.14
C ALA A 104 10.20 4.21 -4.55
N ARG A 105 10.87 3.23 -5.15
CA ARG A 105 10.63 2.65 -6.48
C ARG A 105 11.11 3.51 -7.63
N THR A 106 11.28 2.86 -8.78
CA THR A 106 11.73 3.49 -10.02
C THR A 106 10.56 4.01 -10.84
N THR A 107 10.84 4.85 -11.82
CA THR A 107 9.83 5.35 -12.77
C THR A 107 9.12 4.21 -13.49
N GLU A 108 9.85 3.15 -13.86
CA GLU A 108 9.27 1.97 -14.54
C GLU A 108 8.25 1.26 -13.64
N TRP A 109 8.53 1.14 -12.35
CA TRP A 109 7.58 0.57 -11.39
C TRP A 109 6.28 1.39 -11.31
N TRP A 110 6.40 2.72 -11.28
CA TRP A 110 5.24 3.60 -11.28
C TRP A 110 4.45 3.56 -12.57
N GLN A 111 5.13 3.45 -13.73
CA GLN A 111 4.49 3.27 -15.02
C GLN A 111 3.70 1.96 -15.09
N GLU A 112 4.27 0.88 -14.54
CA GLU A 112 3.61 -0.42 -14.46
C GLU A 112 2.37 -0.36 -13.55
N LEU A 113 2.47 0.26 -12.37
CA LEU A 113 1.33 0.50 -11.48
C LEU A 113 0.22 1.29 -12.20
N ALA A 114 0.57 2.36 -12.90
CA ALA A 114 -0.35 3.17 -13.67
C ALA A 114 -1.04 2.35 -14.77
N SER A 115 -0.32 1.46 -15.42
CA SER A 115 -0.87 0.54 -16.43
C SER A 115 -1.90 -0.43 -15.83
N ILE A 116 -1.62 -1.00 -14.65
CA ILE A 116 -2.54 -1.89 -13.93
C ILE A 116 -3.80 -1.13 -13.48
N PHE A 117 -3.65 0.08 -13.00
CA PHE A 117 -4.77 0.91 -12.53
C PHE A 117 -5.65 1.42 -13.68
N GLY A 118 -5.04 1.87 -14.76
CA GLY A 118 -5.72 2.46 -15.88
C GLY A 118 -6.60 3.65 -15.47
N ARG A 119 -7.86 3.65 -15.91
CA ARG A 119 -8.86 4.67 -15.53
C ARG A 119 -9.64 4.29 -14.25
N MET A 120 -9.43 3.10 -13.73
CA MET A 120 -10.17 2.57 -12.58
C MET A 120 -9.27 2.48 -11.35
N GLY A 121 -8.47 3.51 -11.12
CA GLY A 121 -7.64 3.55 -9.93
C GLY A 121 -7.01 4.92 -9.67
N ALA A 122 -6.44 5.06 -8.49
CA ALA A 122 -5.75 6.27 -8.05
C ALA A 122 -4.63 5.96 -7.04
N VAL A 123 -3.58 6.76 -7.07
CA VAL A 123 -2.56 6.79 -6.01
C VAL A 123 -2.72 8.07 -5.21
N ILE A 124 -2.71 7.95 -3.90
CA ILE A 124 -2.75 9.08 -2.96
C ILE A 124 -1.35 9.23 -2.38
N PHE A 125 -0.68 10.30 -2.77
CA PHE A 125 0.65 10.63 -2.29
C PHE A 125 0.57 11.41 -0.98
N SER A 126 1.11 10.82 0.08
CA SER A 126 1.17 11.42 1.43
C SER A 126 2.40 12.32 1.54
N VAL A 127 2.31 13.52 0.95
CA VAL A 127 3.34 14.55 0.97
C VAL A 127 2.97 15.61 2.01
N ASP A 128 3.87 15.89 2.95
CA ASP A 128 3.64 16.79 4.09
C ASP A 128 4.52 18.03 4.06
N GLY A 129 5.08 18.38 2.92
CA GLY A 129 5.93 19.54 2.75
C GLY A 129 6.46 19.69 1.33
N LEU A 130 7.38 20.62 1.17
CA LEU A 130 8.13 20.84 -0.06
C LEU A 130 9.51 20.15 0.03
N GLU A 131 10.33 20.31 -0.98
CA GLU A 131 11.68 19.76 -1.06
C GLU A 131 12.51 19.93 0.24
N ASN A 132 12.44 21.12 0.84
CA ASN A 132 13.20 21.47 2.04
C ASN A 132 12.47 21.24 3.36
N THR A 133 11.23 20.71 3.35
CA THR A 133 10.39 20.56 4.57
C THR A 133 9.73 19.21 4.69
N ASN A 134 9.54 18.46 3.61
CA ASN A 134 8.86 17.16 3.66
C ASN A 134 9.56 16.19 4.65
N HIS A 135 10.89 16.18 4.67
CA HIS A 135 11.70 15.33 5.55
C HIS A 135 11.53 15.64 7.05
N LEU A 136 10.99 16.80 7.42
CA LEU A 136 10.74 17.14 8.83
C LEU A 136 9.68 16.21 9.43
N TYR A 137 8.68 15.83 8.64
CA TYR A 137 7.67 14.86 9.05
C TYR A 137 7.91 13.48 8.42
N ARG A 138 8.13 13.39 7.12
CA ARG A 138 8.42 12.13 6.39
C ARG A 138 9.89 11.75 6.56
N GLN A 139 10.33 11.54 7.79
CA GLN A 139 11.71 11.20 8.10
C GLN A 139 12.14 9.92 7.38
N GLY A 140 13.30 9.96 6.72
CA GLY A 140 13.81 8.85 5.91
C GLY A 140 13.34 8.83 4.44
N VAL A 141 12.38 9.69 4.06
CA VAL A 141 11.96 9.85 2.67
C VAL A 141 12.86 10.85 1.96
N VAL A 142 13.44 10.44 0.84
CA VAL A 142 14.30 11.26 -0.01
C VAL A 142 13.41 11.97 -1.04
N TRP A 143 13.53 13.30 -1.13
CA TRP A 143 12.64 14.14 -1.96
C TRP A 143 12.70 13.80 -3.45
N GLU A 144 13.89 13.48 -3.97
CA GLU A 144 14.11 13.11 -5.36
C GLU A 144 13.33 11.88 -5.82
N HIS A 145 12.83 11.07 -4.87
CA HIS A 145 11.94 9.96 -5.16
C HIS A 145 10.46 10.37 -5.19
N VAL A 146 10.12 11.54 -4.62
CA VAL A 146 8.74 12.05 -4.50
C VAL A 146 8.38 12.96 -5.66
N ALA A 147 9.36 13.68 -6.22
CA ALA A 147 9.18 14.76 -7.20
C ALA A 147 8.97 14.29 -8.66
#